data_30f69249fdb22a3a1c7525a80a0214cf
#
_entry.id   30f69249fdb22a3a1c7525a80a0214cf
#
_cell.length_a   1.000
_cell.length_b   1.000
_cell.length_c   1.000
_cell.angle_alpha   90.00
_cell.angle_beta   90.00
_cell.angle_gamma   90.00
#
_symmetry.space_group_name_H-M   'P 1'
#
loop_
_entity.id
_entity.type
_entity.pdbx_description
1 polymer ?
#
loop_
_entity_poly.entity_id
_entity_poly.type
_entity_poly.pdbx_seq_one_letter_code
_entity_poly.pdbx_strand_id
1 'polypeptide(L)'
;MLRYAVALLGAVLVGGVSANAADMPVKAPIYKAPPLLMYNWTGFYLGINGGGGWGHTDWTYVATGNDAGHNTSGGLIGGTLGFNYQIQNWVLGVEGDWGWANIKGSTACPNPAFTCESNLSSLGTLRGRVGVALGSTGNVLLYGTGGWAWGRLNIQTVNAVLGTNGTTNTPNGWTAGAGVEWGFLPNWSAKLEYLYVGFGTNTYTVDTALLVDAKERLSVVRAGVNYRF
;
A
#
# COMPACT_ATOMS: atom_id res chain seq x y z
N MET A 1 -27.54 72.72 -55.28
CA MET A 1 -26.67 73.25 -56.32
C MET A 1 -25.84 72.06 -56.79
N LEU A 2 -26.23 71.47 -57.95
CA LEU A 2 -25.70 71.60 -59.28
C LEU A 2 -24.16 71.32 -59.30
N ARG A 3 -23.63 70.33 -60.03
CA ARG A 3 -23.64 70.00 -61.47
C ARG A 3 -22.92 68.69 -61.77
N TYR A 4 -23.47 67.73 -62.50
CA TYR A 4 -23.13 67.20 -63.77
C TYR A 4 -21.69 67.12 -64.28
N ALA A 5 -21.31 65.92 -64.78
CA ALA A 5 -20.84 65.57 -66.14
C ALA A 5 -20.25 64.15 -66.07
N VAL A 6 -20.80 63.11 -66.69
CA VAL A 6 -20.84 62.64 -68.09
C VAL A 6 -19.41 62.50 -68.69
N ALA A 7 -19.05 61.27 -69.02
CA ALA A 7 -18.63 60.68 -70.32
C ALA A 7 -17.69 59.51 -70.11
N LEU A 8 -18.01 58.41 -70.66
CA LEU A 8 -17.79 57.72 -71.94
C LEU A 8 -16.77 56.57 -71.88
N LEU A 9 -17.30 55.40 -72.16
CA LEU A 9 -16.84 54.32 -73.05
C LEU A 9 -15.34 53.95 -73.09
N GLY A 10 -15.12 52.68 -72.87
CA GLY A 10 -13.95 51.91 -73.28
C GLY A 10 -14.12 50.43 -72.98
N ALA A 11 -14.76 49.71 -73.87
CA ALA A 11 -14.88 48.25 -73.84
C ALA A 11 -13.56 47.65 -74.28
N VAL A 12 -12.91 46.87 -73.37
CA VAL A 12 -11.83 45.94 -73.72
C VAL A 12 -12.26 44.54 -73.29
N LEU A 13 -12.66 43.76 -74.28
CA LEU A 13 -12.83 42.32 -74.21
C LEU A 13 -11.44 41.70 -74.06
N VAL A 14 -11.07 41.24 -72.82
CA VAL A 14 -9.94 40.33 -72.62
C VAL A 14 -10.54 38.99 -72.22
N GLY A 15 -10.33 37.99 -73.08
CA GLY A 15 -10.81 36.66 -72.91
C GLY A 15 -10.32 36.03 -71.60
N GLY A 16 -11.25 35.57 -70.79
CA GLY A 16 -10.96 34.83 -69.57
C GLY A 16 -10.46 33.43 -69.92
N VAL A 17 -9.18 33.18 -69.60
CA VAL A 17 -8.66 31.81 -69.46
C VAL A 17 -9.10 31.34 -68.10
N SER A 18 -10.10 30.49 -68.01
CA SER A 18 -10.46 29.77 -66.82
C SER A 18 -9.35 28.77 -66.50
N ALA A 19 -8.45 29.15 -65.62
CA ALA A 19 -7.54 28.19 -64.98
C ALA A 19 -8.38 27.32 -64.04
N ASN A 20 -8.72 26.12 -64.47
CA ASN A 20 -9.19 25.08 -63.59
C ASN A 20 -7.98 24.63 -62.75
N ALA A 21 -7.75 25.27 -61.65
CA ALA A 21 -6.92 24.73 -60.60
C ALA A 21 -7.65 23.48 -60.06
N ALA A 22 -7.27 22.31 -60.54
CA ALA A 22 -7.67 21.06 -59.94
C ALA A 22 -7.10 21.02 -58.52
N ASP A 23 -7.94 21.42 -57.58
CA ASP A 23 -7.67 21.25 -56.14
C ASP A 23 -7.70 19.74 -55.87
N MET A 24 -6.54 19.09 -56.02
CA MET A 24 -6.40 17.72 -55.60
C MET A 24 -6.55 17.73 -54.08
N PRO A 25 -7.53 17.01 -53.50
CA PRO A 25 -7.65 16.90 -52.06
C PRO A 25 -6.35 16.21 -51.56
N VAL A 26 -5.47 17.01 -51.00
CA VAL A 26 -4.31 16.47 -50.24
C VAL A 26 -4.90 15.71 -49.09
N LYS A 27 -4.95 14.38 -49.24
CA LYS A 27 -5.34 13.47 -48.16
C LYS A 27 -4.42 13.76 -46.99
N ALA A 28 -4.91 14.52 -46.01
CA ALA A 28 -4.13 14.83 -44.81
C ALA A 28 -3.59 13.51 -44.24
N PRO A 29 -2.30 13.45 -43.91
CA PRO A 29 -1.72 12.24 -43.32
C PRO A 29 -2.54 11.91 -42.05
N ILE A 30 -3.10 10.69 -42.03
CA ILE A 30 -3.79 10.18 -40.85
C ILE A 30 -2.74 10.12 -39.76
N TYR A 31 -2.71 11.12 -38.90
CA TYR A 31 -1.84 11.12 -37.70
C TYR A 31 -2.38 10.04 -36.77
N LYS A 32 -1.79 8.85 -36.87
CA LYS A 32 -2.10 7.76 -35.98
C LYS A 32 -1.54 8.18 -34.60
N ALA A 33 -2.44 8.53 -33.69
CA ALA A 33 -2.05 8.87 -32.32
C ALA A 33 -1.10 7.76 -31.79
N PRO A 34 0.01 8.11 -31.17
CA PRO A 34 0.90 7.11 -30.60
C PRO A 34 0.11 6.21 -29.66
N PRO A 35 0.33 4.88 -29.69
CA PRO A 35 -0.37 3.96 -28.82
C PRO A 35 -0.14 4.40 -27.36
N LEU A 36 -1.23 4.51 -26.60
CA LEU A 36 -1.14 4.74 -25.16
C LEU A 36 -0.30 3.61 -24.56
N LEU A 37 0.85 3.96 -24.01
CA LEU A 37 1.69 3.00 -23.29
C LEU A 37 0.92 2.56 -22.04
N MET A 38 0.37 1.34 -22.10
CA MET A 38 -0.28 0.72 -20.96
C MET A 38 0.77 0.39 -19.90
N TYR A 39 0.50 0.77 -18.65
CA TYR A 39 1.36 0.42 -17.55
C TYR A 39 1.31 -1.10 -17.30
N ASN A 40 2.46 -1.75 -17.27
CA ASN A 40 2.55 -3.19 -17.07
C ASN A 40 2.98 -3.48 -15.63
N TRP A 41 2.12 -4.18 -14.89
CA TRP A 41 2.39 -4.58 -13.51
C TRP A 41 3.17 -5.89 -13.38
N THR A 42 3.40 -6.62 -14.48
CA THR A 42 4.11 -7.90 -14.48
C THR A 42 5.59 -7.71 -14.20
N GLY A 43 6.14 -8.48 -13.29
CA GLY A 43 7.57 -8.53 -13.00
C GLY A 43 7.86 -8.66 -11.51
N PHE A 44 9.12 -8.88 -11.20
CA PHE A 44 9.65 -8.79 -9.84
C PHE A 44 9.76 -7.34 -9.42
N TYR A 45 9.56 -7.09 -8.15
CA TYR A 45 9.77 -5.76 -7.57
C TYR A 45 10.40 -5.85 -6.19
N LEU A 46 11.15 -4.83 -5.87
CA LEU A 46 11.75 -4.60 -4.56
C LEU A 46 11.34 -3.22 -4.08
N GLY A 47 11.04 -3.09 -2.80
CA GLY A 47 10.58 -1.82 -2.25
C GLY A 47 10.99 -1.60 -0.80
N ILE A 48 10.77 -0.37 -0.38
CA ILE A 48 10.85 0.04 1.01
C ILE A 48 9.49 0.55 1.46
N ASN A 49 9.15 0.31 2.70
CA ASN A 49 7.91 0.79 3.28
C ASN A 49 8.11 1.27 4.71
N GLY A 50 7.23 2.14 5.16
CA GLY A 50 7.20 2.62 6.52
C GLY A 50 5.82 3.11 6.89
N GLY A 51 5.51 3.10 8.17
CA GLY A 51 4.19 3.48 8.63
C GLY A 51 4.00 3.41 10.13
N GLY A 52 2.74 3.41 10.53
CA GLY A 52 2.31 3.29 11.93
C GLY A 52 1.39 2.10 12.13
N GLY A 53 1.48 1.52 13.31
CA GLY A 53 0.58 0.47 13.75
C GLY A 53 -0.05 0.82 15.11
N TRP A 54 -1.28 0.36 15.29
CA TRP A 54 -1.98 0.42 16.55
C TRP A 54 -2.73 -0.90 16.77
N GLY A 55 -2.78 -1.34 17.99
CA GLY A 55 -3.37 -2.62 18.33
C GLY A 55 -3.94 -2.66 19.72
N HIS A 56 -4.48 -3.80 20.05
CA HIS A 56 -4.96 -4.14 21.38
C HIS A 56 -4.48 -5.53 21.75
N THR A 57 -3.95 -5.66 22.95
CA THR A 57 -3.54 -6.93 23.53
C THR A 57 -4.46 -7.25 24.69
N ASP A 58 -5.20 -8.35 24.57
CA ASP A 58 -6.02 -8.92 25.62
C ASP A 58 -5.21 -9.97 26.39
N TRP A 59 -5.14 -9.88 27.69
CA TRP A 59 -4.45 -10.79 28.59
C TRP A 59 -5.44 -11.47 29.50
N THR A 60 -5.46 -12.79 29.53
CA THR A 60 -6.32 -13.55 30.42
C THR A 60 -5.47 -14.48 31.29
N TYR A 61 -5.55 -14.34 32.58
CA TYR A 61 -4.93 -15.24 33.53
C TYR A 61 -5.68 -16.56 33.58
N VAL A 62 -5.04 -17.64 33.14
CA VAL A 62 -5.66 -18.96 33.01
C VAL A 62 -6.17 -19.51 34.37
N ALA A 63 -5.48 -19.19 35.47
CA ALA A 63 -5.84 -19.70 36.78
C ALA A 63 -7.01 -18.98 37.46
N THR A 64 -7.22 -17.71 37.16
CA THR A 64 -8.24 -16.85 37.86
C THR A 64 -9.30 -16.32 36.93
N GLY A 65 -9.09 -16.39 35.59
CA GLY A 65 -9.98 -15.78 34.61
C GLY A 65 -10.02 -14.25 34.64
N ASN A 66 -9.07 -13.60 35.32
CA ASN A 66 -8.98 -12.16 35.33
C ASN A 66 -8.40 -11.64 34.02
N ASP A 67 -9.08 -10.65 33.43
CA ASP A 67 -8.69 -10.02 32.18
C ASP A 67 -7.96 -8.69 32.45
N ALA A 68 -6.94 -8.42 31.65
CA ALA A 68 -6.32 -7.11 31.53
C ALA A 68 -6.05 -6.85 30.05
N GLY A 69 -6.19 -5.60 29.63
CA GLY A 69 -5.94 -5.24 28.24
C GLY A 69 -5.27 -3.88 28.15
N HIS A 70 -4.50 -3.68 27.09
CA HIS A 70 -3.92 -2.37 26.80
C HIS A 70 -3.78 -2.13 25.29
N ASN A 71 -3.80 -0.84 24.97
CA ASN A 71 -3.56 -0.40 23.62
C ASN A 71 -2.05 -0.32 23.35
N THR A 72 -1.66 -0.77 22.16
CA THR A 72 -0.29 -0.68 21.65
C THR A 72 -0.25 0.27 20.47
N SER A 73 0.81 1.05 20.32
CA SER A 73 1.02 1.89 19.16
C SER A 73 2.50 2.13 18.89
N GLY A 74 2.83 2.44 17.62
CA GLY A 74 4.21 2.73 17.26
C GLY A 74 4.44 2.77 15.76
N GLY A 75 5.71 2.90 15.39
CA GLY A 75 6.14 2.94 14.00
C GLY A 75 6.77 1.64 13.53
N LEU A 76 6.82 1.48 12.21
CA LEU A 76 7.53 0.40 11.54
C LEU A 76 8.20 0.89 10.26
N ILE A 77 9.30 0.24 9.88
CA ILE A 77 10.02 0.46 8.63
C ILE A 77 10.58 -0.87 8.14
N GLY A 78 10.48 -1.13 6.84
CA GLY A 78 10.91 -2.42 6.29
C GLY A 78 11.12 -2.42 4.80
N GLY A 79 11.46 -3.62 4.31
CA GLY A 79 11.61 -3.95 2.90
C GLY A 79 10.51 -4.88 2.41
N THR A 80 10.24 -4.80 1.14
CA THR A 80 9.26 -5.60 0.41
C THR A 80 9.94 -6.25 -0.79
N LEU A 81 9.64 -7.51 -1.04
CA LEU A 81 9.99 -8.22 -2.27
C LEU A 81 8.74 -8.92 -2.79
N GLY A 82 8.46 -8.82 -4.09
CA GLY A 82 7.30 -9.48 -4.65
C GLY A 82 7.41 -9.75 -6.14
N PHE A 83 6.41 -10.46 -6.63
CA PHE A 83 6.21 -10.73 -8.04
C PHE A 83 4.75 -10.57 -8.39
N ASN A 84 4.47 -9.84 -9.46
CA ASN A 84 3.13 -9.67 -10.01
C ASN A 84 3.04 -10.29 -11.40
N TYR A 85 1.87 -10.79 -11.73
CA TYR A 85 1.49 -11.22 -13.06
C TYR A 85 0.17 -10.57 -13.45
N GLN A 86 0.17 -9.82 -14.56
CA GLN A 86 -0.99 -9.09 -15.06
C GLN A 86 -1.64 -9.85 -16.20
N ILE A 87 -2.96 -10.02 -16.11
CA ILE A 87 -3.81 -10.59 -17.16
C ILE A 87 -4.88 -9.54 -17.46
N GLN A 88 -4.75 -8.84 -18.58
CA GLN A 88 -5.61 -7.70 -18.91
C GLN A 88 -5.57 -6.64 -17.79
N ASN A 89 -6.68 -6.43 -17.10
CA ASN A 89 -6.78 -5.48 -15.99
C ASN A 89 -6.56 -6.14 -14.62
N TRP A 90 -6.51 -7.47 -14.55
CA TRP A 90 -6.29 -8.19 -13.30
C TRP A 90 -4.81 -8.36 -13.02
N VAL A 91 -4.43 -8.15 -11.78
CA VAL A 91 -3.06 -8.37 -11.29
C VAL A 91 -3.12 -9.35 -10.15
N LEU A 92 -2.39 -10.45 -10.32
CA LEU A 92 -2.20 -11.48 -9.30
C LEU A 92 -0.73 -11.43 -8.86
N GLY A 93 -0.46 -11.58 -7.57
CA GLY A 93 0.91 -11.52 -7.10
C GLY A 93 1.12 -12.21 -5.78
N VAL A 94 2.40 -12.35 -5.45
CA VAL A 94 2.88 -12.77 -4.13
C VAL A 94 3.84 -11.71 -3.61
N GLU A 95 3.75 -11.42 -2.32
CA GLU A 95 4.56 -10.39 -1.68
C GLU A 95 5.05 -10.91 -0.33
N GLY A 96 6.36 -10.80 -0.10
CA GLY A 96 6.98 -10.99 1.21
C GLY A 96 7.52 -9.65 1.70
N ASP A 97 7.31 -9.37 2.96
CA ASP A 97 7.91 -8.20 3.60
C ASP A 97 8.41 -8.54 5.00
N TRP A 98 9.43 -7.80 5.39
CA TRP A 98 10.00 -7.87 6.72
C TRP A 98 10.52 -6.49 7.12
N GLY A 99 10.27 -6.14 8.38
CA GLY A 99 10.67 -4.84 8.90
C GLY A 99 10.86 -4.83 10.41
N TRP A 100 11.60 -3.82 10.82
CA TRP A 100 11.68 -3.45 12.23
C TRP A 100 10.43 -2.70 12.64
N ALA A 101 9.92 -3.05 13.80
CA ALA A 101 8.79 -2.39 14.42
C ALA A 101 9.20 -1.91 15.82
N ASN A 102 8.57 -0.83 16.26
CA ASN A 102 8.68 -0.32 17.61
C ASN A 102 7.28 0.02 18.11
N ILE A 103 6.45 -1.04 18.23
CA ILE A 103 5.06 -0.93 18.65
C ILE A 103 4.99 -1.39 20.09
N LYS A 104 4.71 -0.44 20.99
CA LYS A 104 4.77 -0.63 22.44
C LYS A 104 3.44 -0.37 23.08
N GLY A 105 3.23 -1.07 24.20
CA GLY A 105 2.14 -0.80 25.12
C GLY A 105 2.50 -1.22 26.51
N SER A 106 1.91 -0.57 27.49
CA SER A 106 2.09 -0.89 28.90
C SER A 106 0.78 -0.70 29.67
N THR A 107 0.58 -1.52 30.67
CA THR A 107 -0.55 -1.42 31.61
C THR A 107 -0.14 -1.94 32.99
N ALA A 108 -0.87 -1.56 34.04
CA ALA A 108 -0.75 -2.25 35.32
C ALA A 108 -1.18 -3.71 35.13
N CYS A 109 -0.35 -4.65 35.59
CA CYS A 109 -0.75 -6.05 35.63
C CYS A 109 -1.93 -6.25 36.59
N PRO A 110 -2.70 -7.37 36.53
CA PRO A 110 -3.70 -7.73 37.53
C PRO A 110 -3.17 -7.76 38.96
N ASN A 111 -1.89 -8.02 39.14
CA ASN A 111 -1.18 -7.71 40.39
C ASN A 111 -0.63 -6.27 40.27
N PRO A 112 -1.18 -5.27 40.99
CA PRO A 112 -0.81 -3.86 40.85
C PRO A 112 0.63 -3.53 41.26
N ALA A 113 1.34 -4.48 41.87
CA ALA A 113 2.77 -4.34 42.17
C ALA A 113 3.65 -4.48 40.91
N PHE A 114 3.09 -4.90 39.76
CA PHE A 114 3.82 -5.14 38.52
C PHE A 114 3.24 -4.29 37.40
N THR A 115 4.13 -3.86 36.49
CA THR A 115 3.75 -3.26 35.19
C THR A 115 3.99 -4.28 34.10
N CYS A 116 2.95 -4.55 33.30
CA CYS A 116 3.03 -5.41 32.12
C CYS A 116 3.34 -4.58 30.89
N GLU A 117 4.44 -4.91 30.21
CA GLU A 117 4.87 -4.23 29.00
C GLU A 117 4.95 -5.22 27.83
N SER A 118 4.53 -4.77 26.67
CA SER A 118 4.68 -5.49 25.40
C SER A 118 5.38 -4.61 24.36
N ASN A 119 6.29 -5.22 23.60
CA ASN A 119 7.01 -4.55 22.53
C ASN A 119 7.18 -5.50 21.33
N LEU A 120 6.49 -5.16 20.23
CA LEU A 120 6.70 -5.81 18.94
C LEU A 120 7.91 -5.17 18.28
N SER A 121 9.00 -5.93 18.15
CA SER A 121 10.29 -5.44 17.63
C SER A 121 10.51 -5.73 16.16
N SER A 122 9.80 -6.70 15.57
CA SER A 122 9.80 -6.95 14.12
C SER A 122 8.46 -7.54 13.68
N LEU A 123 8.12 -7.29 12.43
CA LEU A 123 6.96 -7.85 11.77
C LEU A 123 7.37 -8.34 10.38
N GLY A 124 7.03 -9.58 10.04
CA GLY A 124 7.18 -10.14 8.71
C GLY A 124 5.85 -10.68 8.21
N THR A 125 5.64 -10.64 6.89
CA THR A 125 4.46 -11.24 6.26
C THR A 125 4.81 -11.92 4.95
N LEU A 126 4.03 -12.96 4.60
CA LEU A 126 4.02 -13.59 3.28
C LEU A 126 2.59 -13.65 2.80
N ARG A 127 2.28 -12.97 1.70
CA ARG A 127 0.91 -12.70 1.28
C ARG A 127 0.70 -12.93 -0.21
N GLY A 128 -0.49 -13.42 -0.56
CA GLY A 128 -1.04 -13.29 -1.90
C GLY A 128 -1.69 -11.93 -2.08
N ARG A 129 -1.67 -11.39 -3.30
CA ARG A 129 -2.39 -10.16 -3.65
C ARG A 129 -3.19 -10.36 -4.93
N VAL A 130 -4.37 -9.77 -4.99
CA VAL A 130 -5.22 -9.71 -6.17
C VAL A 130 -5.75 -8.30 -6.32
N GLY A 131 -5.65 -7.75 -7.53
CA GLY A 131 -6.05 -6.38 -7.78
C GLY A 131 -6.52 -6.13 -9.19
N VAL A 132 -6.99 -4.91 -9.42
CA VAL A 132 -7.46 -4.42 -10.72
C VAL A 132 -6.70 -3.14 -11.07
N ALA A 133 -6.11 -3.15 -12.27
CA ALA A 133 -5.46 -1.97 -12.84
C ALA A 133 -6.51 -1.02 -13.40
N LEU A 134 -6.52 0.21 -12.93
CA LEU A 134 -7.49 1.26 -13.20
C LEU A 134 -6.83 2.45 -13.92
N GLY A 135 -7.68 3.30 -14.52
CA GLY A 135 -7.25 4.47 -15.27
C GLY A 135 -7.04 4.18 -16.76
N SER A 136 -6.93 5.22 -17.56
CA SER A 136 -6.77 5.13 -19.03
C SER A 136 -5.48 4.42 -19.46
N THR A 137 -4.45 4.48 -18.62
CA THR A 137 -3.15 3.83 -18.82
C THR A 137 -2.96 2.60 -17.94
N GLY A 138 -3.91 2.26 -17.05
CA GLY A 138 -3.80 1.14 -16.12
C GLY A 138 -2.74 1.33 -15.02
N ASN A 139 -2.34 2.56 -14.74
CA ASN A 139 -1.24 2.87 -13.81
C ASN A 139 -1.66 3.01 -12.33
N VAL A 140 -2.92 2.80 -12.01
CA VAL A 140 -3.42 2.74 -10.63
C VAL A 140 -3.90 1.32 -10.35
N LEU A 141 -3.31 0.65 -9.38
CA LEU A 141 -3.70 -0.69 -8.97
C LEU A 141 -4.43 -0.60 -7.62
N LEU A 142 -5.70 -1.01 -7.60
CA LEU A 142 -6.44 -1.27 -6.36
C LEU A 142 -6.37 -2.76 -6.07
N TYR A 143 -5.95 -3.14 -4.87
CA TYR A 143 -5.75 -4.55 -4.55
C TYR A 143 -6.18 -4.93 -3.13
N GLY A 144 -6.57 -6.18 -2.98
CA GLY A 144 -6.68 -6.88 -1.72
C GLY A 144 -5.50 -7.82 -1.52
N THR A 145 -5.16 -8.10 -0.27
CA THR A 145 -4.04 -8.98 0.08
C THR A 145 -4.37 -9.79 1.32
N GLY A 146 -3.79 -11.00 1.41
CA GLY A 146 -3.97 -11.84 2.58
C GLY A 146 -2.94 -12.96 2.63
N GLY A 147 -2.63 -13.41 3.83
CA GLY A 147 -1.62 -14.43 4.02
C GLY A 147 -1.21 -14.63 5.47
N TRP A 148 0.02 -15.02 5.65
CA TRP A 148 0.64 -15.35 6.93
C TRP A 148 1.47 -14.18 7.45
N ALA A 149 1.46 -14.00 8.78
CA ALA A 149 2.25 -13.01 9.50
C ALA A 149 3.00 -13.66 10.65
N TRP A 150 4.17 -13.14 10.96
CA TRP A 150 4.95 -13.48 12.16
C TRP A 150 5.57 -12.21 12.74
N GLY A 151 5.74 -12.18 14.04
CA GLY A 151 6.35 -11.05 14.74
C GLY A 151 7.30 -11.51 15.83
N ARG A 152 8.19 -10.62 16.24
CA ARG A 152 9.01 -10.85 17.43
C ARG A 152 8.48 -9.97 18.56
N LEU A 153 7.83 -10.60 19.51
CA LEU A 153 7.18 -9.97 20.65
C LEU A 153 8.04 -10.18 21.91
N ASN A 154 8.40 -9.09 22.53
CA ASN A 154 9.05 -9.08 23.84
C ASN A 154 7.99 -8.69 24.87
N ILE A 155 7.75 -9.57 25.81
CA ILE A 155 6.84 -9.38 26.92
C ILE A 155 7.67 -9.32 28.19
N GLN A 156 7.46 -8.30 29.01
CA GLN A 156 8.16 -8.16 30.29
C GLN A 156 7.22 -7.65 31.38
N THR A 157 7.51 -8.13 32.59
CA THR A 157 6.91 -7.64 33.83
C THR A 157 7.97 -6.88 34.60
N VAL A 158 7.66 -5.67 35.01
CA VAL A 158 8.55 -4.78 35.73
C VAL A 158 8.02 -4.61 37.17
N ASN A 159 8.88 -4.91 38.15
CA ASN A 159 8.61 -4.63 39.55
C ASN A 159 9.76 -3.80 40.14
N ALA A 160 9.45 -2.79 40.92
CA ALA A 160 10.43 -1.86 41.47
C ALA A 160 11.42 -2.53 42.47
N VAL A 161 11.06 -3.66 43.07
CA VAL A 161 11.85 -4.36 44.05
C VAL A 161 12.49 -5.65 43.51
N LEU A 162 11.72 -6.39 42.70
CA LEU A 162 12.12 -7.70 42.18
C LEU A 162 12.83 -7.63 40.82
N GLY A 163 12.85 -6.44 40.21
CA GLY A 163 13.46 -6.22 38.89
C GLY A 163 12.54 -6.53 37.70
N THR A 164 13.14 -6.80 36.54
CA THR A 164 12.45 -7.06 35.30
C THR A 164 12.63 -8.51 34.90
N ASN A 165 11.52 -9.22 34.70
CA ASN A 165 11.48 -10.54 34.10
C ASN A 165 10.76 -10.46 32.75
N GLY A 166 11.35 -11.02 31.70
CA GLY A 166 10.80 -10.97 30.36
C GLY A 166 11.11 -12.23 29.57
N THR A 167 10.24 -12.46 28.57
CA THR A 167 10.43 -13.52 27.59
C THR A 167 10.21 -12.96 26.18
N THR A 168 10.95 -13.53 25.23
CA THR A 168 10.79 -13.22 23.81
C THR A 168 10.11 -14.38 23.13
N ASN A 169 9.05 -14.11 22.39
CA ASN A 169 8.33 -15.11 21.60
C ASN A 169 8.16 -14.64 20.18
N THR A 170 7.92 -15.58 19.26
CA THR A 170 7.63 -15.31 17.85
C THR A 170 6.24 -15.82 17.53
N PRO A 171 5.18 -15.04 17.85
CA PRO A 171 3.82 -15.41 17.50
C PRO A 171 3.64 -15.45 15.99
N ASN A 172 2.85 -16.41 15.54
CA ASN A 172 2.40 -16.57 14.17
C ASN A 172 0.92 -16.24 14.07
N GLY A 173 0.52 -15.72 12.91
CA GLY A 173 -0.86 -15.33 12.70
C GLY A 173 -1.20 -15.18 11.23
N TRP A 174 -2.35 -14.64 10.99
CA TRP A 174 -2.83 -14.30 9.66
C TRP A 174 -2.87 -12.78 9.46
N THR A 175 -2.82 -12.36 8.21
CA THR A 175 -2.98 -10.96 7.85
C THR A 175 -3.90 -10.84 6.65
N ALA A 176 -4.70 -9.78 6.64
CA ALA A 176 -5.52 -9.38 5.50
C ALA A 176 -5.51 -7.87 5.37
N GLY A 177 -5.65 -7.36 4.17
CA GLY A 177 -5.60 -5.94 3.94
C GLY A 177 -5.98 -5.53 2.54
N ALA A 178 -5.90 -4.23 2.31
CA ALA A 178 -6.12 -3.63 1.01
C ALA A 178 -5.20 -2.43 0.82
N GLY A 179 -4.95 -2.09 -0.45
CA GLY A 179 -4.09 -0.97 -0.77
C GLY A 179 -4.34 -0.43 -2.16
N VAL A 180 -3.76 0.73 -2.38
CA VAL A 180 -3.67 1.37 -3.68
C VAL A 180 -2.20 1.58 -4.02
N GLU A 181 -1.84 1.27 -5.26
CA GLU A 181 -0.48 1.46 -5.77
C GLU A 181 -0.55 2.26 -7.07
N TRP A 182 0.25 3.31 -7.17
CA TRP A 182 0.31 4.22 -8.30
C TRP A 182 1.66 4.14 -8.99
N GLY A 183 1.65 3.70 -10.25
CA GLY A 183 2.81 3.73 -11.13
C GLY A 183 3.03 5.13 -11.69
N PHE A 184 3.96 5.87 -11.13
CA PHE A 184 4.27 7.24 -11.55
C PHE A 184 5.40 7.32 -12.58
N LEU A 185 6.21 6.26 -12.69
CA LEU A 185 7.22 6.06 -13.73
C LEU A 185 7.14 4.60 -14.23
N PRO A 186 7.68 4.25 -15.39
CA PRO A 186 7.55 2.90 -15.95
C PRO A 186 7.94 1.77 -14.99
N ASN A 187 8.99 2.00 -14.17
CA ASN A 187 9.52 1.02 -13.23
C ASN A 187 9.29 1.37 -11.75
N TRP A 188 8.70 2.53 -11.47
CA TRP A 188 8.52 3.00 -10.10
C TRP A 188 7.05 3.14 -9.76
N SER A 189 6.70 2.68 -8.57
CA SER A 189 5.36 2.86 -8.02
C SER A 189 5.43 3.28 -6.55
N ALA A 190 4.40 4.01 -6.12
CA ALA A 190 4.15 4.34 -4.72
C ALA A 190 2.91 3.61 -4.25
N LYS A 191 2.95 3.03 -3.05
CA LYS A 191 1.80 2.31 -2.47
C LYS A 191 1.38 2.89 -1.13
N LEU A 192 0.08 2.83 -0.87
CA LEU A 192 -0.52 3.04 0.44
C LEU A 192 -1.35 1.79 0.77
N GLU A 193 -1.13 1.22 1.93
CA GLU A 193 -1.70 -0.08 2.32
C GLU A 193 -2.17 -0.06 3.77
N TYR A 194 -3.32 -0.66 4.00
CA TYR A 194 -3.82 -1.02 5.32
C TYR A 194 -3.74 -2.53 5.50
N LEU A 195 -3.19 -2.96 6.62
CA LEU A 195 -3.13 -4.36 7.02
C LEU A 195 -3.76 -4.54 8.40
N TYR A 196 -4.58 -5.55 8.51
CA TYR A 196 -4.99 -6.12 9.77
C TYR A 196 -4.19 -7.40 10.01
N VAL A 197 -3.59 -7.53 11.20
CA VAL A 197 -2.83 -8.70 11.62
C VAL A 197 -3.46 -9.27 12.87
N GLY A 198 -3.85 -10.53 12.82
CA GLY A 198 -4.39 -11.27 13.96
C GLY A 198 -3.40 -12.36 14.37
N PHE A 199 -2.70 -12.16 15.46
CA PHE A 199 -1.94 -13.23 16.09
C PHE A 199 -2.91 -14.09 16.90
N GLY A 200 -2.78 -15.42 16.79
CA GLY A 200 -3.60 -16.35 17.57
C GLY A 200 -3.41 -16.14 19.06
N THR A 201 -4.22 -16.83 19.86
CA THR A 201 -4.00 -16.91 21.30
C THR A 201 -2.73 -17.70 21.56
N ASN A 202 -1.79 -17.09 22.25
CA ASN A 202 -0.54 -17.74 22.67
C ASN A 202 -0.47 -17.74 24.20
N THR A 203 -0.15 -18.90 24.76
CA THR A 203 0.01 -19.05 26.20
C THR A 203 1.47 -18.75 26.58
N TYR A 204 1.65 -17.81 27.48
CA TYR A 204 2.96 -17.39 27.99
C TYR A 204 3.10 -17.79 29.44
N THR A 205 4.28 -18.26 29.82
CA THR A 205 4.62 -18.44 31.21
C THR A 205 5.28 -17.16 31.72
N VAL A 206 4.54 -16.39 32.48
CA VAL A 206 5.02 -15.15 33.11
C VAL A 206 5.22 -15.44 34.58
N ASP A 207 6.47 -15.39 35.03
CA ASP A 207 6.84 -15.85 36.37
C ASP A 207 6.74 -17.39 36.59
N THR A 208 7.36 -17.90 37.63
CA THR A 208 7.69 -19.34 37.82
C THR A 208 6.49 -20.32 37.79
N ALA A 209 5.25 -19.84 37.70
CA ALA A 209 4.05 -20.70 37.65
C ALA A 209 2.78 -20.06 37.05
N LEU A 210 2.79 -18.83 36.54
CA LEU A 210 1.58 -18.17 36.04
C LEU A 210 1.48 -18.29 34.52
N LEU A 211 0.44 -18.98 34.04
CA LEU A 211 0.09 -19.07 32.61
C LEU A 211 -0.84 -17.94 32.25
N VAL A 212 -0.50 -17.20 31.19
CA VAL A 212 -1.28 -16.09 30.66
C VAL A 212 -1.54 -16.34 29.18
N ASP A 213 -2.78 -16.29 28.80
CA ASP A 213 -3.18 -16.29 27.40
C ASP A 213 -3.19 -14.85 26.89
N ALA A 214 -2.40 -14.57 25.86
CA ALA A 214 -2.38 -13.27 25.20
C ALA A 214 -2.90 -13.39 23.77
N LYS A 215 -3.85 -12.53 23.42
CA LYS A 215 -4.39 -12.40 22.07
C LYS A 215 -4.08 -11.01 21.57
N GLU A 216 -3.31 -10.95 20.48
CA GLU A 216 -2.92 -9.67 19.87
C GLU A 216 -3.62 -9.43 18.55
N ARG A 217 -4.08 -8.19 18.40
CA ARG A 217 -4.65 -7.67 17.15
C ARG A 217 -3.95 -6.37 16.82
N LEU A 218 -3.48 -6.26 15.58
CA LEU A 218 -2.73 -5.10 15.13
C LEU A 218 -3.30 -4.59 13.81
N SER A 219 -3.53 -3.29 13.75
CA SER A 219 -3.84 -2.54 12.53
C SER A 219 -2.62 -1.73 12.13
N VAL A 220 -2.23 -1.81 10.86
CA VAL A 220 -1.07 -1.12 10.30
C VAL A 220 -1.50 -0.31 9.09
N VAL A 221 -1.10 0.96 9.05
CA VAL A 221 -1.13 1.78 7.83
C VAL A 221 0.29 2.08 7.44
N ARG A 222 0.64 1.78 6.19
CA ARG A 222 1.99 2.00 5.68
C ARG A 222 1.98 2.54 4.27
N ALA A 223 2.97 3.37 3.96
CA ALA A 223 3.29 3.82 2.62
C ALA A 223 4.62 3.24 2.18
N GLY A 224 4.81 3.08 0.88
CA GLY A 224 6.06 2.53 0.34
C GLY A 224 6.30 2.94 -1.09
N VAL A 225 7.52 2.69 -1.54
CA VAL A 225 7.95 2.88 -2.92
C VAL A 225 8.58 1.57 -3.39
N ASN A 226 8.17 1.14 -4.58
CA ASN A 226 8.66 -0.08 -5.21
C ASN A 226 9.38 0.25 -6.53
N TYR A 227 10.44 -0.46 -6.80
CA TYR A 227 11.10 -0.55 -8.09
C TYR A 227 10.84 -1.91 -8.72
N ARG A 228 10.33 -1.91 -9.95
CA ARG A 228 10.04 -3.12 -10.72
C ARG A 228 11.10 -3.30 -11.81
N PHE A 229 11.56 -4.54 -11.96
CA PHE A 229 12.55 -4.95 -12.95
C PHE A 229 11.94 -5.29 -14.31
#